data_8806fc458dba10b4e5c0f0cf6bd0eed1
#
_entry.id   8806fc458dba10b4e5c0f0cf6bd0eed1
#
_cell.length_a   1.000
_cell.length_b   1.000
_cell.length_c   1.000
_cell.angle_alpha   90.00
_cell.angle_beta   90.00
_cell.angle_gamma   90.00
#
_symmetry.space_group_name_H-M   'P 1'
#
loop_
_entity.id
_entity.type
_entity.pdbx_description
1 polymer ?
#
loop_
_entity_poly.entity_id
_entity_poly.type
_entity_poly.pdbx_seq_one_letter_code
_entity_poly.pdbx_strand_id
1 'polypeptide(L)'
;SYEVALLAVNAWFDGVDVVLNEKKSAFTIARPPGHHAMPNYGMGFCIFNNAGIAAHYALTKPGIDRVAILDWDVHHGNGTEAIVAKNPNIAYCSLHEYPFYPGTGADTYQGEYRNILNIPVKGGTTLDLYQHLFEQQVIPFLSQFNPQLLIISAGYDATRADHLANVAL
;
A
#
# COMPACT_ATOMS: atom_id res chain seq x y z
N SER A 1 -5.49 17.46 -15.22
CA SER A 1 -4.88 16.34 -14.45
C SER A 1 -4.83 16.62 -12.95
N TYR A 2 -4.45 17.84 -12.53
CA TYR A 2 -4.35 18.20 -11.10
C TYR A 2 -5.68 18.05 -10.35
N GLU A 3 -6.76 18.64 -10.86
CA GLU A 3 -8.10 18.55 -10.26
C GLU A 3 -8.58 17.10 -10.14
N VAL A 4 -8.33 16.29 -11.18
CA VAL A 4 -8.69 14.86 -11.15
C VAL A 4 -7.89 14.11 -10.08
N ALA A 5 -6.62 14.44 -9.90
CA ALA A 5 -5.79 13.85 -8.85
C ALA A 5 -6.28 14.26 -7.45
N LEU A 6 -6.75 15.50 -7.26
CA LEU A 6 -7.39 15.92 -6.00
C LEU A 6 -8.70 15.19 -5.74
N LEU A 7 -9.52 14.95 -6.77
CA LEU A 7 -10.74 14.14 -6.63
C LEU A 7 -10.42 12.72 -6.22
N ALA A 8 -9.35 12.12 -6.75
CA ALA A 8 -8.90 10.81 -6.33
C ALA A 8 -8.55 10.79 -4.84
N VAL A 9 -7.77 11.76 -4.35
CA VAL A 9 -7.44 11.88 -2.91
C VAL A 9 -8.70 12.04 -2.06
N ASN A 10 -9.64 12.90 -2.48
CA ASN A 10 -10.89 13.13 -1.74
C ASN A 10 -11.73 11.84 -1.65
N ALA A 11 -11.79 11.04 -2.72
CA ALA A 11 -12.49 9.76 -2.68
C ALA A 11 -11.88 8.78 -1.64
N TRP A 12 -10.57 8.85 -1.41
CA TRP A 12 -9.93 8.09 -0.34
C TRP A 12 -10.28 8.63 1.05
N PHE A 13 -10.40 9.95 1.21
CA PHE A 13 -10.87 10.55 2.47
C PHE A 13 -12.30 10.12 2.78
N ASP A 14 -13.21 10.16 1.78
CA ASP A 14 -14.57 9.67 1.93
C ASP A 14 -14.60 8.20 2.36
N GLY A 15 -13.74 7.36 1.74
CA GLY A 15 -13.58 5.96 2.13
C GLY A 15 -13.15 5.79 3.60
N VAL A 16 -12.18 6.56 4.07
CA VAL A 16 -11.75 6.56 5.48
C VAL A 16 -12.90 6.99 6.39
N ASP A 17 -13.62 8.05 6.05
CA ASP A 17 -14.73 8.55 6.86
C ASP A 17 -15.89 7.56 6.94
N VAL A 18 -16.22 6.87 5.84
CA VAL A 18 -17.25 5.79 5.84
C VAL A 18 -16.83 4.65 6.78
N VAL A 19 -15.58 4.19 6.68
CA VAL A 19 -15.09 3.09 7.52
C VAL A 19 -15.14 3.46 9.00
N LEU A 20 -14.69 4.65 9.35
CA LEU A 20 -14.59 5.06 10.75
C LEU A 20 -15.96 5.40 11.37
N ASN A 21 -16.84 6.06 10.62
CA ASN A 21 -18.14 6.52 11.13
C ASN A 21 -19.21 5.45 11.06
N GLU A 22 -19.26 4.67 9.96
CA GLU A 22 -20.30 3.68 9.73
C GLU A 22 -19.91 2.26 10.14
N LYS A 23 -18.64 2.02 10.47
CA LYS A 23 -18.10 0.68 10.82
C LYS A 23 -18.30 -0.34 9.69
N LYS A 24 -18.21 0.10 8.44
CA LYS A 24 -18.31 -0.71 7.23
C LYS A 24 -17.00 -0.69 6.47
N SER A 25 -16.76 -1.66 5.60
CA SER A 25 -15.68 -1.59 4.63
C SER A 25 -16.04 -0.60 3.52
N ALA A 26 -15.04 0.10 2.99
CA ALA A 26 -15.19 0.96 1.82
C ALA A 26 -14.28 0.47 0.69
N PHE A 27 -14.71 0.67 -0.55
CA PHE A 27 -13.94 0.38 -1.74
C PHE A 27 -13.91 1.61 -2.65
N THR A 28 -12.72 2.21 -2.77
CA THR A 28 -12.52 3.43 -3.56
C THR A 28 -11.95 3.09 -4.94
N ILE A 29 -12.69 3.39 -6.00
CA ILE A 29 -12.23 3.25 -7.38
C ILE A 29 -11.87 4.64 -7.89
N ALA A 30 -10.58 4.92 -8.01
CA ALA A 30 -10.10 6.24 -8.40
C ALA A 30 -8.89 6.18 -9.35
N ARG A 31 -8.76 7.20 -10.18
CA ARG A 31 -7.60 7.49 -11.04
C ARG A 31 -7.22 8.95 -10.91
N PRO A 32 -5.91 9.28 -10.97
CA PRO A 32 -4.73 8.42 -11.13
C PRO A 32 -4.46 7.52 -9.92
N PRO A 33 -3.62 6.45 -10.08
CA PRO A 33 -3.12 5.65 -8.96
C PRO A 33 -2.19 6.46 -8.05
N GLY A 34 -1.65 5.87 -6.98
CA GLY A 34 -0.96 6.67 -5.98
C GLY A 34 0.36 6.11 -5.45
N HIS A 35 0.55 4.81 -5.38
CA HIS A 35 1.59 4.19 -4.57
C HIS A 35 3.04 4.48 -5.00
N HIS A 36 3.25 4.91 -6.25
CA HIS A 36 4.57 5.33 -6.73
C HIS A 36 4.88 6.82 -6.54
N ALA A 37 3.87 7.66 -6.23
CA ALA A 37 4.10 9.10 -6.05
C ALA A 37 5.00 9.36 -4.84
N MET A 38 6.18 9.90 -5.11
CA MET A 38 7.17 10.28 -4.11
C MET A 38 6.78 11.61 -3.41
N PRO A 39 7.40 11.95 -2.27
CA PRO A 39 7.06 13.19 -1.56
C PRO A 39 7.17 14.48 -2.38
N ASN A 40 7.99 14.50 -3.43
CA ASN A 40 8.31 15.71 -4.19
C ASN A 40 8.20 15.56 -5.71
N TYR A 41 7.83 14.38 -6.22
CA TYR A 41 7.59 14.16 -7.65
C TYR A 41 6.64 12.97 -7.89
N GLY A 42 5.92 13.02 -9.00
CA GLY A 42 5.10 11.92 -9.48
C GLY A 42 5.91 10.95 -10.34
N MET A 43 5.57 9.66 -10.28
CA MET A 43 6.09 8.62 -11.17
C MET A 43 5.12 7.43 -11.26
N GLY A 44 5.35 6.49 -12.16
CA GLY A 44 4.53 5.27 -12.26
C GLY A 44 3.04 5.57 -12.42
N PHE A 45 2.67 6.55 -13.25
CA PHE A 45 1.31 7.06 -13.44
C PHE A 45 0.69 7.75 -12.22
N CYS A 46 1.42 7.85 -11.10
CA CYS A 46 0.94 8.44 -9.85
C CYS A 46 1.29 9.92 -9.76
N ILE A 47 0.36 10.74 -9.28
CA ILE A 47 0.54 12.18 -9.07
C ILE A 47 0.60 12.48 -7.57
N PHE A 48 -0.38 12.03 -6.80
CA PHE A 48 -0.40 12.07 -5.35
C PHE A 48 -0.42 10.66 -4.79
N ASN A 49 0.15 10.47 -3.61
CA ASN A 49 0.13 9.17 -2.93
C ASN A 49 -1.17 9.01 -2.14
N ASN A 50 -2.20 8.52 -2.80
CA ASN A 50 -3.54 8.44 -2.22
C ASN A 50 -3.56 7.67 -0.89
N ALA A 51 -2.93 6.47 -0.84
CA ALA A 51 -2.90 5.63 0.35
C ALA A 51 -2.12 6.28 1.51
N GLY A 52 -0.93 6.82 1.23
CA GLY A 52 -0.12 7.51 2.24
C GLY A 52 -0.82 8.76 2.80
N ILE A 53 -1.45 9.56 1.92
CA ILE A 53 -2.23 10.74 2.32
C ILE A 53 -3.44 10.32 3.16
N ALA A 54 -4.18 9.28 2.75
CA ALA A 54 -5.32 8.76 3.49
C ALA A 54 -4.92 8.22 4.88
N ALA A 55 -3.75 7.58 4.99
CA ALA A 55 -3.24 7.11 6.27
C ALA A 55 -2.93 8.28 7.22
N HIS A 56 -2.30 9.33 6.73
CA HIS A 56 -2.07 10.55 7.52
C HIS A 56 -3.38 11.26 7.89
N TYR A 57 -4.35 11.30 6.98
CA TYR A 57 -5.69 11.82 7.27
C TYR A 57 -6.38 11.02 8.37
N ALA A 58 -6.33 9.70 8.31
CA ALA A 58 -6.92 8.83 9.32
C ALA A 58 -6.33 9.08 10.72
N LEU A 59 -5.01 9.33 10.84
CA LEU A 59 -4.37 9.68 12.11
C LEU A 59 -4.85 11.01 12.71
N THR A 60 -5.55 11.87 11.95
CA THR A 60 -6.18 13.09 12.50
C THR A 60 -7.53 12.81 13.15
N LYS A 61 -8.07 11.60 13.02
CA LYS A 61 -9.39 11.23 13.54
C LYS A 61 -9.32 10.75 14.99
N PRO A 62 -10.32 11.09 15.83
CA PRO A 62 -10.34 10.64 17.21
C PRO A 62 -10.28 9.10 17.33
N GLY A 63 -9.38 8.61 18.18
CA GLY A 63 -9.24 7.17 18.47
C GLY A 63 -8.46 6.38 17.42
N ILE A 64 -7.82 7.04 16.46
CA ILE A 64 -6.95 6.42 15.46
C ILE A 64 -5.51 6.83 15.73
N ASP A 65 -4.76 5.94 16.37
CA ASP A 65 -3.35 6.13 16.72
C ASP A 65 -2.40 5.34 15.81
N ARG A 66 -2.91 4.28 15.16
CA ARG A 66 -2.12 3.41 14.27
C ARG A 66 -2.92 3.03 13.03
N VAL A 67 -2.29 3.20 11.87
CA VAL A 67 -2.84 2.83 10.56
C VAL A 67 -1.86 1.88 9.87
N ALA A 68 -2.34 0.82 9.24
CA ALA A 68 -1.50 -0.01 8.38
C ALA A 68 -1.91 0.16 6.91
N ILE A 69 -0.93 0.11 6.02
CA ILE A 69 -1.14 0.05 4.58
C ILE A 69 -0.60 -1.30 4.10
N LEU A 70 -1.46 -2.09 3.50
CA LEU A 70 -1.11 -3.31 2.77
C LEU A 70 -1.17 -3.02 1.28
N ASP A 71 -0.06 -3.21 0.59
CA ASP A 71 0.07 -3.01 -0.84
C ASP A 71 0.34 -4.37 -1.50
N TRP A 72 -0.62 -4.86 -2.28
CA TRP A 72 -0.46 -6.10 -3.03
C TRP A 72 -0.42 -5.89 -4.55
N ASP A 73 -0.26 -4.63 -4.99
CA ASP A 73 0.15 -4.36 -6.36
C ASP A 73 1.46 -5.11 -6.65
N VAL A 74 1.61 -5.63 -7.87
CA VAL A 74 2.79 -6.40 -8.23
C VAL A 74 4.07 -5.57 -8.23
N HIS A 75 3.95 -4.24 -8.33
CA HIS A 75 5.06 -3.30 -8.24
C HIS A 75 5.25 -2.78 -6.82
N HIS A 76 6.49 -2.60 -6.40
CA HIS A 76 6.76 -1.99 -5.10
C HIS A 76 6.23 -0.56 -5.03
N GLY A 77 5.43 -0.25 -4.01
CA GLY A 77 4.90 1.09 -3.74
C GLY A 77 5.94 2.00 -3.09
N ASN A 78 7.01 2.30 -3.81
CA ASN A 78 8.16 3.10 -3.33
C ASN A 78 7.76 4.47 -2.78
N GLY A 79 6.75 5.10 -3.34
CA GLY A 79 6.24 6.38 -2.85
C GLY A 79 5.56 6.25 -1.50
N THR A 80 4.73 5.21 -1.33
CA THR A 80 4.08 4.93 -0.04
C THR A 80 5.12 4.65 1.03
N GLU A 81 6.08 3.76 0.75
CA GLU A 81 7.20 3.48 1.67
C GLU A 81 7.92 4.76 2.09
N ALA A 82 8.32 5.60 1.11
CA ALA A 82 9.06 6.84 1.39
C ALA A 82 8.29 7.84 2.26
N ILE A 83 6.96 7.91 2.10
CA ILE A 83 6.09 8.82 2.85
C ILE A 83 5.91 8.35 4.29
N VAL A 84 5.80 7.03 4.53
CA VAL A 84 5.43 6.51 5.85
C VAL A 84 6.61 5.98 6.67
N ALA A 85 7.76 5.75 6.08
CA ALA A 85 8.93 5.15 6.72
C ALA A 85 9.40 5.86 7.99
N LYS A 86 9.16 7.17 8.10
CA LYS A 86 9.54 8.00 9.25
C LYS A 86 8.40 8.26 10.24
N ASN A 87 7.26 7.61 10.06
CA ASN A 87 6.13 7.76 10.97
C ASN A 87 5.87 6.45 11.73
N PRO A 88 6.15 6.39 13.05
CA PRO A 88 5.95 5.17 13.83
C PRO A 88 4.50 4.71 13.93
N ASN A 89 3.55 5.58 13.60
CA ASN A 89 2.13 5.32 13.69
C ASN A 89 1.53 4.75 12.39
N ILE A 90 2.36 4.59 11.34
CA ILE A 90 1.91 3.98 10.07
C ILE A 90 2.83 2.81 9.74
N ALA A 91 2.25 1.62 9.60
CA ALA A 91 2.95 0.46 9.06
C ALA A 91 2.68 0.32 7.56
N TYR A 92 3.67 -0.16 6.82
CA TYR A 92 3.56 -0.48 5.41
C TYR A 92 4.05 -1.90 5.15
N CYS A 93 3.25 -2.69 4.46
CA CYS A 93 3.58 -4.04 4.02
C CYS A 93 3.33 -4.14 2.53
N SER A 94 4.34 -4.57 1.76
CA SER A 94 4.23 -4.73 0.32
C SER A 94 4.71 -6.11 -0.13
N LEU A 95 3.87 -6.78 -0.96
CA LEU A 95 4.25 -8.00 -1.70
C LEU A 95 4.40 -7.60 -3.17
N HIS A 96 5.59 -7.72 -3.74
CA HIS A 96 5.86 -7.21 -5.08
C HIS A 96 6.91 -8.05 -5.81
N GLU A 97 6.88 -8.04 -7.13
CA GLU A 97 7.91 -8.67 -7.95
C GLU A 97 9.25 -7.95 -7.78
N TYR A 98 10.33 -8.73 -7.57
CA TYR A 98 11.68 -8.19 -7.41
C TYR A 98 12.74 -9.17 -7.97
N PRO A 99 13.74 -8.70 -8.71
CA PRO A 99 13.96 -7.31 -9.16
C PRO A 99 13.01 -6.94 -10.30
N PHE A 100 12.25 -5.87 -10.12
CA PHE A 100 11.31 -5.35 -11.11
C PHE A 100 11.13 -3.84 -10.93
N TYR A 101 10.26 -3.20 -11.76
CA TYR A 101 9.95 -1.78 -11.58
C TYR A 101 9.38 -1.53 -10.17
N PRO A 102 9.74 -0.46 -9.48
CA PRO A 102 10.66 0.62 -9.83
C PRO A 102 12.12 0.38 -9.43
N GLY A 103 12.53 -0.84 -9.10
CA GLY A 103 13.91 -1.19 -8.71
C GLY A 103 14.20 -1.00 -7.21
N THR A 104 13.16 -0.88 -6.40
CA THR A 104 13.21 -0.72 -4.95
C THR A 104 12.41 -1.83 -4.25
N GLY A 105 12.38 -1.86 -2.92
CA GLY A 105 11.61 -2.85 -2.17
C GLY A 105 12.38 -4.11 -1.77
N ALA A 106 13.71 -4.00 -1.57
CA ALA A 106 14.48 -5.10 -1.01
C ALA A 106 14.04 -5.41 0.44
N ASP A 107 14.03 -6.69 0.81
CA ASP A 107 13.63 -7.18 2.13
C ASP A 107 14.51 -6.70 3.30
N THR A 108 15.68 -6.13 2.98
CA THR A 108 16.62 -5.59 3.97
C THR A 108 16.20 -4.27 4.59
N TYR A 109 15.26 -3.53 3.96
CA TYR A 109 14.80 -2.24 4.47
C TYR A 109 13.55 -2.42 5.34
N GLN A 110 13.63 -2.01 6.59
CA GLN A 110 12.56 -2.16 7.58
C GLN A 110 11.98 -0.82 8.09
N GLY A 111 12.44 0.30 7.54
CA GLY A 111 12.06 1.63 8.05
C GLY A 111 12.77 1.99 9.35
N GLU A 112 12.65 3.26 9.74
CA GLU A 112 13.32 3.80 10.94
C GLU A 112 12.75 3.20 12.24
N TYR A 113 11.47 2.82 12.23
CA TYR A 113 10.74 2.28 13.39
C TYR A 113 10.40 0.79 13.24
N ARG A 114 10.99 0.08 12.29
CA ARG A 114 10.64 -1.30 11.92
C ARG A 114 9.16 -1.43 11.51
N ASN A 115 8.67 -0.40 10.90
CA ASN A 115 7.29 -0.27 10.44
C ASN A 115 7.11 -0.58 8.94
N ILE A 116 8.16 -1.05 8.28
CA ILE A 116 8.14 -1.46 6.86
C ILE A 116 8.41 -2.95 6.76
N LEU A 117 7.60 -3.66 5.99
CA LEU A 117 7.81 -5.05 5.60
C LEU A 117 7.73 -5.15 4.07
N ASN A 118 8.88 -5.37 3.45
CA ASN A 118 8.97 -5.70 2.02
C ASN A 118 9.09 -7.20 1.84
N ILE A 119 8.22 -7.78 1.02
CA ILE A 119 8.19 -9.20 0.68
C ILE A 119 8.40 -9.33 -0.84
N PRO A 120 9.68 -9.36 -1.29
CA PRO A 120 9.99 -9.53 -2.69
C PRO A 120 9.66 -10.96 -3.14
N VAL A 121 8.93 -11.07 -4.24
CA VAL A 121 8.62 -12.35 -4.89
C VAL A 121 9.23 -12.40 -6.28
N LYS A 122 9.49 -13.60 -6.77
CA LYS A 122 10.04 -13.78 -8.14
C LYS A 122 8.92 -13.87 -9.16
N GLY A 123 9.21 -13.51 -10.41
CA GLY A 123 8.34 -13.86 -11.54
C GLY A 123 8.03 -15.37 -11.53
N GLY A 124 6.79 -15.73 -11.86
CA GLY A 124 6.29 -17.10 -11.79
C GLY A 124 5.84 -17.54 -10.39
N THR A 125 5.86 -16.67 -9.40
CA THR A 125 5.30 -16.98 -8.06
C THR A 125 3.82 -17.35 -8.20
N THR A 126 3.47 -18.51 -7.62
CA THR A 126 2.12 -19.08 -7.66
C THR A 126 1.27 -18.65 -6.48
N LEU A 127 -0.03 -18.88 -6.59
CA LEU A 127 -1.00 -18.59 -5.53
C LEU A 127 -0.65 -19.27 -4.20
N ASP A 128 -0.22 -20.54 -4.23
CA ASP A 128 0.12 -21.29 -3.01
C ASP A 128 1.27 -20.63 -2.23
N LEU A 129 2.33 -20.21 -2.95
CA LEU A 129 3.43 -19.50 -2.32
C LEU A 129 2.99 -18.12 -1.82
N TYR A 130 2.17 -17.43 -2.59
CA TYR A 130 1.66 -16.11 -2.20
C TYR A 130 0.79 -16.19 -0.94
N GLN A 131 -0.12 -17.17 -0.85
CA GLN A 131 -0.91 -17.45 0.35
C GLN A 131 -0.02 -17.78 1.56
N HIS A 132 0.98 -18.62 1.37
CA HIS A 132 1.94 -18.94 2.43
C HIS A 132 2.64 -17.68 2.97
N LEU A 133 3.09 -16.79 2.09
CA LEU A 133 3.71 -15.52 2.50
C LEU A 133 2.73 -14.62 3.26
N PHE A 134 1.46 -14.59 2.83
CA PHE A 134 0.41 -13.88 3.57
C PHE A 134 0.27 -14.40 5.00
N GLU A 135 0.14 -15.72 5.15
CA GLU A 135 -0.05 -16.36 6.46
C GLU A 135 1.17 -16.23 7.36
N GLN A 136 2.38 -16.37 6.81
CA GLN A 136 3.60 -16.42 7.61
C GLN A 136 4.26 -15.06 7.86
N GLN A 137 3.98 -14.05 7.05
CA GLN A 137 4.63 -12.75 7.15
C GLN A 137 3.64 -11.59 7.26
N VAL A 138 2.68 -11.46 6.33
CA VAL A 138 1.77 -10.31 6.29
C VAL A 138 0.89 -10.25 7.52
N ILE A 139 0.16 -11.33 7.80
CA ILE A 139 -0.78 -11.40 8.93
C ILE A 139 -0.06 -11.21 10.26
N PRO A 140 1.07 -11.89 10.56
CA PRO A 140 1.82 -11.65 11.78
C PRO A 140 2.31 -10.20 11.94
N PHE A 141 2.86 -9.60 10.88
CA PHE A 141 3.34 -8.22 10.90
C PHE A 141 2.21 -7.24 11.22
N LEU A 142 1.09 -7.34 10.51
CA LEU A 142 -0.07 -6.47 10.73
C LEU A 142 -0.69 -6.68 12.12
N SER A 143 -0.77 -7.94 12.57
CA SER A 143 -1.30 -8.28 13.89
C SER A 143 -0.42 -7.74 15.02
N GLN A 144 0.90 -7.82 14.88
CA GLN A 144 1.84 -7.26 15.85
C GLN A 144 1.74 -5.73 15.91
N PHE A 145 1.60 -5.07 14.77
CA PHE A 145 1.43 -3.62 14.72
C PHE A 145 0.09 -3.18 15.31
N ASN A 146 -0.94 -4.01 15.23
CA ASN A 146 -2.27 -3.81 15.80
C ASN A 146 -2.90 -2.46 15.39
N PRO A 147 -3.16 -2.22 14.09
CA PRO A 147 -3.74 -0.98 13.60
C PRO A 147 -5.23 -0.87 13.92
N GLN A 148 -5.74 0.35 14.09
CA GLN A 148 -7.17 0.62 14.16
C GLN A 148 -7.82 0.76 12.77
N LEU A 149 -7.01 1.04 11.74
CA LEU A 149 -7.45 1.10 10.35
C LEU A 149 -6.44 0.36 9.46
N LEU A 150 -6.95 -0.51 8.59
CA LEU A 150 -6.19 -1.11 7.50
C LEU A 150 -6.62 -0.48 6.18
N ILE A 151 -5.67 0.09 5.47
CA ILE A 151 -5.81 0.59 4.11
C ILE A 151 -5.18 -0.42 3.16
N ILE A 152 -5.83 -0.72 2.05
CA ILE A 152 -5.30 -1.63 1.04
C ILE A 152 -5.07 -0.86 -0.26
N SER A 153 -3.82 -0.84 -0.72
CA SER A 153 -3.45 -0.39 -2.06
C SER A 153 -3.56 -1.61 -2.98
N ALA A 154 -4.68 -1.69 -3.70
CA ALA A 154 -5.09 -2.91 -4.41
C ALA A 154 -4.77 -2.82 -5.91
N GLY A 155 -3.59 -3.28 -6.32
CA GLY A 155 -3.32 -3.66 -7.69
C GLY A 155 -3.83 -5.08 -7.99
N TYR A 156 -4.22 -5.33 -9.23
CA TYR A 156 -4.65 -6.66 -9.70
C TYR A 156 -3.75 -7.19 -10.81
N ASP A 157 -2.59 -6.57 -10.99
CA ASP A 157 -1.59 -6.84 -12.01
C ASP A 157 -0.65 -8.01 -11.68
N ALA A 158 -0.77 -8.60 -10.47
CA ALA A 158 -0.13 -9.87 -10.12
C ALA A 158 -0.83 -11.09 -10.76
N THR A 159 -1.98 -10.89 -11.45
CA THR A 159 -2.72 -11.98 -12.07
C THR A 159 -2.06 -12.48 -13.34
N ARG A 160 -2.18 -13.80 -13.62
CA ARG A 160 -1.62 -14.44 -14.82
C ARG A 160 -2.09 -13.81 -16.14
N ALA A 161 -3.23 -13.16 -16.15
CA ALA A 161 -3.79 -12.52 -17.34
C ALA A 161 -3.22 -11.13 -17.61
N ASP A 162 -2.51 -10.53 -16.66
CA ASP A 162 -1.86 -9.24 -16.84
C ASP A 162 -0.52 -9.40 -17.58
N HIS A 163 -0.23 -8.44 -18.47
CA HIS A 163 0.97 -8.47 -19.31
C HIS A 163 2.08 -7.55 -18.78
N LEU A 164 1.85 -6.84 -17.68
CA LEU A 164 2.78 -5.85 -17.12
C LEU A 164 3.74 -6.47 -16.09
N ALA A 165 3.49 -7.71 -15.67
CA ALA A 165 4.31 -8.39 -14.68
C ALA A 165 4.40 -9.90 -14.96
N ASN A 166 5.25 -10.60 -14.19
CA ASN A 166 5.53 -12.01 -14.38
C ASN A 166 5.03 -12.90 -13.24
N VAL A 167 4.45 -12.34 -12.19
CA VAL A 167 3.77 -13.10 -11.14
C VAL A 167 2.52 -13.76 -11.73
N ALA A 168 2.14 -14.95 -11.24
CA ALA A 168 1.16 -15.81 -11.91
C ALA A 168 0.03 -16.26 -10.96
N LEU A 169 -0.63 -15.29 -10.33
CA LEU A 169 -1.79 -15.53 -9.45
C LEU A 169 -3.07 -15.81 -10.23
#